data_41c4d60fa7ab1929239fbe46f415b25c
#
_entry.id   41c4d60fa7ab1929239fbe46f415b25c
#
_cell.length_a   1.000
_cell.length_b   1.000
_cell.length_c   1.000
_cell.angle_alpha   90.00
_cell.angle_beta   90.00
_cell.angle_gamma   90.00
#
_symmetry.space_group_name_H-M   'P 1'
#
loop_
_entity.id
_entity.type
_entity.pdbx_description
1 polymer ?
#
loop_
_entity_poly.entity_id
_entity_poly.type
_entity_poly.pdbx_seq_one_letter_code
_entity_poly.pdbx_strand_id
1 'polypeptide(L)'
;MSSSRRKFIQTSVLGAAALGTGIPALSAKNNVPTEKKKLPPLKLGLMTYNLGKEWDIETIIKNCSETGWVHAELRTTHKHGVEVSMNKQQRREVKKRFEDSPMEAISLASAFRYHYTDPKVLRENIEGTKEYLQLAADVGGLGIRVFPNEFPEGVDREKNMEQIGKSLAEVGEFGHSVGVDVRVCVHGKGTDEIPVIKKILDYSGSDHVYVNWNCSENDFAGEGLEKNFNMVKDKIRGIHMHDLTINYPYREFFKLLRESGYSGYCNAEISASCEPIRLMNYYRTLFMAFQDEV
;
A
#
# COMPACT_ATOMS: atom_id res chain seq x y z
N MET A 1 30.34 31.34 -35.69
CA MET A 1 31.10 30.73 -36.80
C MET A 1 31.10 29.25 -36.60
N SER A 2 30.31 28.61 -37.44
CA SER A 2 30.66 27.55 -38.41
C SER A 2 30.90 26.17 -37.77
N SER A 3 30.39 25.05 -38.21
CA SER A 3 29.48 24.68 -39.33
C SER A 3 29.19 23.19 -39.20
N SER A 4 28.00 22.83 -39.63
CA SER A 4 27.43 21.54 -39.98
C SER A 4 28.38 20.57 -40.71
N ARG A 5 28.23 19.25 -40.50
CA ARG A 5 28.39 18.24 -41.59
C ARG A 5 27.50 17.02 -41.36
N ARG A 6 26.38 17.02 -42.09
CA ARG A 6 25.64 15.79 -42.49
C ARG A 6 26.47 15.08 -43.55
N LYS A 7 26.57 13.75 -43.49
CA LYS A 7 26.91 12.90 -44.65
C LYS A 7 25.81 11.89 -44.90
N PHE A 8 25.20 12.07 -46.04
CA PHE A 8 24.30 11.16 -46.74
C PHE A 8 25.14 10.06 -47.39
N ILE A 9 24.76 8.79 -47.32
CA ILE A 9 25.28 7.74 -48.17
C ILE A 9 24.09 7.13 -48.90
N GLN A 10 24.02 7.41 -50.22
CA GLN A 10 23.21 6.68 -51.19
C GLN A 10 23.96 5.42 -51.54
N THR A 11 23.28 4.29 -51.58
CA THR A 11 23.81 3.06 -52.17
C THR A 11 22.88 2.62 -53.29
N SER A 12 23.49 2.52 -54.46
CA SER A 12 22.89 2.17 -55.74
C SER A 12 22.58 0.69 -55.81
N VAL A 13 21.45 0.37 -56.44
CA VAL A 13 21.06 -0.99 -56.86
C VAL A 13 21.75 -1.32 -58.17
N LEU A 14 22.40 -2.45 -58.24
CA LEU A 14 22.77 -3.14 -59.52
C LEU A 14 22.32 -4.60 -59.40
N GLY A 15 21.42 -4.98 -60.27
CA GLY A 15 20.92 -6.31 -60.41
C GLY A 15 21.90 -7.25 -61.13
N ALA A 16 21.91 -8.50 -60.71
CA ALA A 16 22.39 -9.61 -61.53
C ALA A 16 21.50 -10.82 -61.27
N ALA A 17 20.88 -11.30 -62.32
CA ALA A 17 20.14 -12.56 -62.33
C ALA A 17 21.12 -13.72 -62.44
N ALA A 18 20.97 -14.75 -61.61
CA ALA A 18 21.55 -16.05 -61.77
C ALA A 18 20.63 -17.15 -61.28
N LEU A 19 20.47 -18.16 -62.11
CA LEU A 19 19.59 -19.32 -61.99
C LEU A 19 19.98 -20.30 -60.90
N GLY A 20 18.98 -20.74 -60.19
CA GLY A 20 18.65 -22.06 -59.69
C GLY A 20 19.70 -22.92 -58.98
N THR A 21 19.48 -23.14 -57.69
CA THR A 21 19.41 -24.47 -57.04
C THR A 21 18.81 -24.28 -55.65
N GLY A 22 17.76 -25.04 -55.34
CA GLY A 22 17.01 -24.93 -54.10
C GLY A 22 17.83 -25.37 -52.88
N ILE A 23 18.02 -24.42 -51.97
CA ILE A 23 18.42 -24.69 -50.60
C ILE A 23 17.27 -24.15 -49.74
N PRO A 24 16.67 -24.93 -48.82
CA PRO A 24 15.63 -24.39 -47.94
C PRO A 24 16.24 -23.34 -47.05
N ALA A 25 15.78 -22.11 -47.18
CA ALA A 25 16.13 -21.02 -46.27
C ALA A 25 15.62 -21.37 -44.86
N LEU A 26 16.54 -21.75 -43.98
CA LEU A 26 16.27 -21.74 -42.55
C LEU A 26 15.94 -20.28 -42.17
N SER A 27 14.64 -20.04 -41.98
CA SER A 27 14.16 -18.81 -41.40
C SER A 27 14.69 -18.74 -39.95
N ALA A 28 15.81 -18.10 -39.75
CA ALA A 28 16.27 -17.70 -38.46
C ALA A 28 15.22 -16.70 -37.89
N LYS A 29 14.36 -17.19 -37.04
CA LYS A 29 13.54 -16.31 -36.20
C LYS A 29 14.52 -15.49 -35.35
N ASN A 30 14.75 -14.25 -35.77
CA ASN A 30 15.42 -13.27 -34.94
C ASN A 30 14.52 -13.07 -33.71
N ASN A 31 14.80 -13.82 -32.65
CA ASN A 31 14.31 -13.49 -31.31
C ASN A 31 15.04 -12.21 -30.90
N VAL A 32 14.52 -11.07 -31.32
CA VAL A 32 14.85 -9.78 -30.68
C VAL A 32 14.37 -9.92 -29.23
N PRO A 33 15.24 -9.85 -28.24
CA PRO A 33 14.80 -9.84 -26.85
C PRO A 33 13.86 -8.64 -26.70
N THR A 34 12.58 -8.88 -26.47
CA THR A 34 11.68 -7.81 -26.05
C THR A 34 12.23 -7.29 -24.74
N GLU A 35 12.76 -6.07 -24.75
CA GLU A 35 13.13 -5.38 -23.52
C GLU A 35 11.92 -5.43 -22.59
N LYS A 36 12.05 -6.12 -21.45
CA LYS A 36 11.01 -6.15 -20.43
C LYS A 36 10.82 -4.71 -19.99
N LYS A 37 9.62 -4.16 -20.22
CA LYS A 37 9.27 -2.81 -19.77
C LYS A 37 9.54 -2.72 -18.28
N LYS A 38 10.45 -1.83 -17.89
CA LYS A 38 10.78 -1.61 -16.48
C LYS A 38 9.53 -1.09 -15.76
N LEU A 39 9.05 -1.84 -14.76
CA LEU A 39 7.92 -1.43 -13.94
C LEU A 39 8.35 -0.30 -13.00
N PRO A 40 7.46 0.67 -12.69
CA PRO A 40 7.79 1.74 -11.77
C PRO A 40 8.11 1.18 -10.38
N PRO A 41 9.02 1.80 -9.62
CA PRO A 41 9.30 1.39 -8.25
C PRO A 41 8.10 1.65 -7.34
N LEU A 42 7.99 0.83 -6.29
CA LEU A 42 7.03 1.04 -5.21
C LEU A 42 7.41 2.29 -4.41
N LYS A 43 6.41 2.93 -3.83
CA LYS A 43 6.56 4.15 -3.04
C LYS A 43 6.63 3.81 -1.54
N LEU A 44 7.62 4.39 -0.86
CA LEU A 44 7.85 4.16 0.57
C LEU A 44 7.16 5.22 1.41
N GLY A 45 6.47 4.77 2.47
CA GLY A 45 5.83 5.61 3.48
C GLY A 45 6.19 5.21 4.91
N LEU A 46 5.80 6.05 5.85
CA LEU A 46 5.92 5.86 7.29
C LEU A 46 4.57 5.46 7.88
N MET A 47 4.51 4.37 8.63
CA MET A 47 3.49 4.14 9.64
C MET A 47 4.00 4.68 10.98
N THR A 48 3.31 5.65 11.57
CA THR A 48 3.84 6.38 12.74
C THR A 48 3.77 5.58 14.06
N TYR A 49 3.29 4.34 14.05
CA TYR A 49 2.96 3.57 15.25
C TYR A 49 4.10 3.49 16.28
N ASN A 50 5.31 3.15 15.86
CA ASN A 50 6.47 3.07 16.76
C ASN A 50 7.48 4.18 16.46
N LEU A 51 8.06 4.19 15.24
CA LEU A 51 9.13 5.14 14.90
C LEU A 51 8.69 6.59 15.02
N GLY A 52 7.50 6.93 14.53
CA GLY A 52 6.99 8.30 14.50
C GLY A 52 6.04 8.66 15.66
N LYS A 53 5.89 7.80 16.67
CA LYS A 53 4.90 7.97 17.75
C LYS A 53 5.00 9.31 18.47
N GLU A 54 6.22 9.75 18.74
CA GLU A 54 6.53 10.98 19.47
C GLU A 54 6.83 12.17 18.55
N TRP A 55 6.50 12.08 17.24
CA TRP A 55 6.74 13.15 16.28
C TRP A 55 5.47 13.98 16.07
N ASP A 56 5.63 15.30 16.07
CA ASP A 56 4.63 16.22 15.57
C ASP A 56 4.62 16.23 14.03
N ILE A 57 3.66 16.95 13.44
CA ILE A 57 3.51 17.01 11.98
C ILE A 57 4.76 17.55 11.29
N GLU A 58 5.40 18.57 11.87
CA GLU A 58 6.60 19.19 11.29
C GLU A 58 7.79 18.21 11.27
N THR A 59 7.97 17.47 12.36
CA THR A 59 8.98 16.41 12.46
C THR A 59 8.72 15.28 11.49
N ILE A 60 7.45 14.85 11.32
CA ILE A 60 7.07 13.82 10.34
C ILE A 60 7.42 14.28 8.93
N ILE A 61 6.98 15.47 8.53
CA ILE A 61 7.24 16.04 7.20
C ILE A 61 8.75 16.16 6.97
N LYS A 62 9.49 16.74 7.92
CA LYS A 62 10.93 16.92 7.83
C LYS A 62 11.65 15.58 7.61
N ASN A 63 11.42 14.63 8.52
CA ASN A 63 12.15 13.36 8.52
C ASN A 63 11.83 12.53 7.25
N CYS A 64 10.56 12.48 6.84
CA CYS A 64 10.16 11.80 5.62
C CYS A 64 10.78 12.47 4.38
N SER A 65 10.71 13.80 4.28
CA SER A 65 11.26 14.54 3.14
C SER A 65 12.77 14.40 3.01
N GLU A 66 13.53 14.50 4.12
CA GLU A 66 14.97 14.35 4.14
C GLU A 66 15.44 12.94 3.73
N THR A 67 14.62 11.93 3.96
CA THR A 67 14.94 10.53 3.68
C THR A 67 14.27 9.97 2.41
N GLY A 68 13.47 10.80 1.72
CA GLY A 68 12.77 10.40 0.49
C GLY A 68 11.61 9.42 0.73
N TRP A 69 10.99 9.46 1.91
CA TRP A 69 9.74 8.78 2.20
C TRP A 69 8.60 9.73 1.85
N VAL A 70 7.66 9.29 1.03
CA VAL A 70 6.70 10.21 0.38
C VAL A 70 5.27 10.15 0.94
N HIS A 71 5.02 9.26 1.89
CA HIS A 71 3.72 9.08 2.53
C HIS A 71 3.85 8.94 4.04
N ALA A 72 2.84 9.37 4.79
CA ALA A 72 2.71 9.08 6.21
C ALA A 72 1.32 8.57 6.55
N GLU A 73 1.26 7.41 7.20
CA GLU A 73 0.06 6.89 7.81
C GLU A 73 0.05 7.23 9.30
N LEU A 74 -0.81 8.17 9.68
CA LEU A 74 -0.88 8.76 11.01
C LEU A 74 -1.70 7.88 11.93
N ARG A 75 -1.05 7.22 12.90
CA ARG A 75 -1.74 6.43 13.93
C ARG A 75 -2.43 7.36 14.90
N THR A 76 -3.73 7.19 15.07
CA THR A 76 -4.54 7.99 16.01
C THR A 76 -3.99 7.93 17.45
N THR A 77 -4.25 8.95 18.24
CA THR A 77 -3.80 9.12 19.65
C THR A 77 -2.28 9.29 19.82
N HIS A 78 -1.56 9.69 18.77
CA HIS A 78 -0.14 9.98 18.82
C HIS A 78 0.14 11.50 18.86
N LYS A 79 1.41 11.85 19.07
CA LYS A 79 1.85 13.23 19.33
C LYS A 79 1.56 14.21 18.18
N HIS A 80 1.43 13.74 16.94
CA HIS A 80 1.04 14.60 15.82
C HIS A 80 -0.31 15.29 16.02
N GLY A 81 -1.19 14.76 16.91
CA GLY A 81 -2.43 15.40 17.34
C GLY A 81 -3.53 15.51 16.29
N VAL A 82 -3.46 14.78 15.17
CA VAL A 82 -4.52 14.76 14.14
C VAL A 82 -5.65 13.88 14.66
N GLU A 83 -6.67 14.54 15.26
CA GLU A 83 -7.74 13.90 16.03
C GLU A 83 -9.10 14.52 15.73
N VAL A 84 -10.17 13.77 16.01
CA VAL A 84 -11.57 14.24 15.79
C VAL A 84 -11.93 15.48 16.59
N SER A 85 -11.24 15.74 17.69
CA SER A 85 -11.41 16.96 18.52
C SER A 85 -10.94 18.24 17.82
N MET A 86 -10.19 18.15 16.72
CA MET A 86 -9.76 19.31 15.93
C MET A 86 -10.95 20.05 15.33
N ASN A 87 -10.96 21.37 15.45
CA ASN A 87 -11.92 22.21 14.76
C ASN A 87 -11.61 22.33 13.26
N LYS A 88 -12.55 22.86 12.48
CA LYS A 88 -12.43 22.98 11.02
C LYS A 88 -11.20 23.77 10.56
N GLN A 89 -10.77 24.77 11.31
CA GLN A 89 -9.59 25.56 10.97
C GLN A 89 -8.32 24.74 11.15
N GLN A 90 -8.17 24.05 12.29
CA GLN A 90 -7.04 23.17 12.55
C GLN A 90 -6.91 22.05 11.50
N ARG A 91 -8.04 21.43 11.08
CA ARG A 91 -8.03 20.42 10.01
C ARG A 91 -7.54 20.99 8.67
N ARG A 92 -7.97 22.21 8.32
CA ARG A 92 -7.45 22.90 7.10
C ARG A 92 -5.97 23.22 7.20
N GLU A 93 -5.48 23.60 8.38
CA GLU A 93 -4.05 23.87 8.61
C GLU A 93 -3.23 22.58 8.46
N VAL A 94 -3.70 21.46 8.99
CA VAL A 94 -3.05 20.14 8.79
C VAL A 94 -2.96 19.81 7.29
N LYS A 95 -4.10 19.90 6.58
CA LYS A 95 -4.17 19.66 5.13
C LYS A 95 -3.15 20.52 4.39
N LYS A 96 -3.16 21.82 4.66
CA LYS A 96 -2.24 22.77 4.01
C LYS A 96 -0.77 22.46 4.27
N ARG A 97 -0.40 22.06 5.51
CA ARG A 97 0.99 21.70 5.83
C ARG A 97 1.50 20.52 5.00
N PHE A 98 0.67 19.48 4.80
CA PHE A 98 1.05 18.36 3.95
C PHE A 98 1.04 18.72 2.46
N GLU A 99 0.07 19.51 1.98
CA GLU A 99 0.01 20.00 0.58
C GLU A 99 1.19 20.92 0.23
N ASP A 100 1.66 21.72 1.17
CA ASP A 100 2.83 22.61 0.99
C ASP A 100 4.18 21.88 1.13
N SER A 101 4.16 20.58 1.43
CA SER A 101 5.36 19.77 1.68
C SER A 101 5.73 18.88 0.49
N PRO A 102 6.94 18.27 0.46
CA PRO A 102 7.30 17.26 -0.53
C PRO A 102 6.58 15.92 -0.37
N MET A 103 5.74 15.75 0.65
CA MET A 103 4.96 14.54 0.87
C MET A 103 3.89 14.40 -0.22
N GLU A 104 3.72 13.20 -0.77
CA GLU A 104 2.70 12.97 -1.80
C GLU A 104 1.29 12.80 -1.22
N ALA A 105 1.18 12.18 -0.05
CA ALA A 105 -0.11 11.89 0.58
C ALA A 105 0.01 11.51 2.05
N ILE A 106 -1.13 11.49 2.73
CA ILE A 106 -1.29 10.93 4.07
C ILE A 106 -2.48 9.97 4.12
N SER A 107 -2.49 9.11 5.15
CA SER A 107 -3.64 8.29 5.55
C SER A 107 -3.75 8.29 7.07
N LEU A 108 -4.85 7.80 7.60
CA LEU A 108 -5.01 7.61 9.04
C LEU A 108 -4.99 6.10 9.38
N ALA A 109 -4.53 5.78 10.57
CA ALA A 109 -4.58 4.43 11.13
C ALA A 109 -5.30 4.44 12.47
N SER A 110 -6.53 3.95 12.49
CA SER A 110 -7.32 3.85 13.71
C SER A 110 -7.12 2.51 14.44
N ALA A 111 -7.80 2.35 15.58
CA ALA A 111 -7.87 1.07 16.30
C ALA A 111 -9.29 0.50 16.35
N PHE A 112 -10.21 0.98 15.54
CA PHE A 112 -11.57 0.48 15.51
C PHE A 112 -11.63 -0.97 15.04
N ARG A 113 -12.55 -1.74 15.66
CA ARG A 113 -12.69 -3.19 15.51
C ARG A 113 -14.15 -3.58 15.44
N TYR A 114 -14.47 -4.65 14.73
CA TYR A 114 -15.86 -5.01 14.47
C TYR A 114 -16.24 -6.43 14.96
N HIS A 115 -15.37 -7.09 15.72
CA HIS A 115 -15.57 -8.44 16.26
C HIS A 115 -16.42 -8.49 17.54
N TYR A 116 -16.72 -7.35 18.13
CA TYR A 116 -17.40 -7.26 19.43
C TYR A 116 -18.80 -7.86 19.41
N THR A 117 -19.11 -8.68 20.44
CA THR A 117 -20.43 -9.30 20.63
C THR A 117 -21.46 -8.37 21.31
N ASP A 118 -20.97 -7.36 22.02
CA ASP A 118 -21.82 -6.30 22.58
C ASP A 118 -22.23 -5.32 21.45
N PRO A 119 -23.53 -5.24 21.14
CA PRO A 119 -24.02 -4.37 20.06
C PRO A 119 -23.73 -2.89 20.29
N LYS A 120 -23.63 -2.44 21.54
CA LYS A 120 -23.32 -1.05 21.89
C LYS A 120 -21.86 -0.75 21.56
N VAL A 121 -20.95 -1.62 21.98
CA VAL A 121 -19.51 -1.47 21.68
C VAL A 121 -19.26 -1.54 20.16
N LEU A 122 -19.93 -2.45 19.47
CA LEU A 122 -19.84 -2.54 18.01
C LEU A 122 -20.31 -1.24 17.35
N ARG A 123 -21.45 -0.68 17.76
CA ARG A 123 -21.99 0.57 17.22
C ARG A 123 -21.05 1.74 17.51
N GLU A 124 -20.47 1.85 18.71
CA GLU A 124 -19.46 2.86 19.04
C GLU A 124 -18.24 2.80 18.14
N ASN A 125 -17.79 1.59 17.77
CA ASN A 125 -16.67 1.43 16.83
C ASN A 125 -17.06 1.85 15.40
N ILE A 126 -18.27 1.55 14.94
CA ILE A 126 -18.76 1.95 13.63
C ILE A 126 -18.87 3.48 13.55
N GLU A 127 -19.54 4.11 14.52
CA GLU A 127 -19.71 5.57 14.53
C GLU A 127 -18.37 6.30 14.69
N GLY A 128 -17.50 5.83 15.59
CA GLY A 128 -16.15 6.38 15.72
C GLY A 128 -15.34 6.28 14.41
N THR A 129 -15.50 5.18 13.67
CA THR A 129 -14.88 5.06 12.34
C THR A 129 -15.37 6.14 11.39
N LYS A 130 -16.69 6.42 11.37
CA LYS A 130 -17.27 7.48 10.51
C LYS A 130 -16.74 8.88 10.86
N GLU A 131 -16.58 9.18 12.17
CA GLU A 131 -15.98 10.44 12.62
C GLU A 131 -14.54 10.60 12.11
N TYR A 132 -13.74 9.53 12.16
CA TYR A 132 -12.37 9.55 11.65
C TYR A 132 -12.30 9.51 10.11
N LEU A 133 -13.28 8.95 9.42
CA LEU A 133 -13.41 9.08 7.96
C LEU A 133 -13.66 10.54 7.56
N GLN A 134 -14.54 11.23 8.28
CA GLN A 134 -14.75 12.66 8.07
C GLN A 134 -13.48 13.48 8.37
N LEU A 135 -12.77 13.15 9.46
CA LEU A 135 -11.47 13.77 9.75
C LEU A 135 -10.47 13.54 8.62
N ALA A 136 -10.34 12.29 8.13
CA ALA A 136 -9.45 11.96 7.03
C ALA A 136 -9.77 12.79 5.78
N ALA A 137 -11.04 12.91 5.39
CA ALA A 137 -11.48 13.76 4.29
C ALA A 137 -11.08 15.23 4.49
N ASP A 138 -11.31 15.76 5.68
CA ASP A 138 -11.04 17.17 6.02
C ASP A 138 -9.55 17.52 5.99
N VAL A 139 -8.68 16.55 6.34
CA VAL A 139 -7.21 16.74 6.33
C VAL A 139 -6.54 16.27 5.02
N GLY A 140 -7.32 15.79 4.05
CA GLY A 140 -6.80 15.34 2.76
C GLY A 140 -6.19 13.93 2.78
N GLY A 141 -6.59 13.09 3.73
CA GLY A 141 -6.15 11.70 3.85
C GLY A 141 -6.81 10.78 2.84
N LEU A 142 -6.04 9.84 2.27
CA LEU A 142 -6.52 8.91 1.25
C LEU A 142 -7.39 7.77 1.82
N GLY A 143 -7.19 7.42 3.07
CA GLY A 143 -7.88 6.28 3.66
C GLY A 143 -7.69 6.17 5.16
N ILE A 144 -8.46 5.28 5.76
CA ILE A 144 -8.32 4.89 7.16
C ILE A 144 -8.14 3.39 7.29
N ARG A 145 -7.15 2.97 8.08
CA ARG A 145 -6.98 1.58 8.46
C ARG A 145 -7.87 1.26 9.65
N VAL A 146 -8.58 0.13 9.58
CA VAL A 146 -9.40 -0.47 10.64
C VAL A 146 -9.01 -1.95 10.83
N PHE A 147 -9.48 -2.58 11.90
CA PHE A 147 -9.17 -3.99 12.17
C PHE A 147 -10.39 -4.89 12.08
N PRO A 148 -10.27 -6.13 11.56
CA PRO A 148 -11.24 -7.19 11.81
C PRO A 148 -11.10 -7.64 13.27
N ASN A 149 -9.87 -7.72 13.73
CA ASN A 149 -9.31 -8.23 14.97
C ASN A 149 -9.50 -9.74 15.13
N GLU A 150 -9.49 -10.27 16.35
CA GLU A 150 -9.57 -11.70 16.64
C GLU A 150 -11.02 -12.22 16.70
N PHE A 151 -11.18 -13.55 16.70
CA PHE A 151 -12.47 -14.16 16.98
C PHE A 151 -12.65 -14.31 18.48
N PRO A 152 -13.76 -13.78 19.07
CA PRO A 152 -14.05 -13.93 20.49
C PRO A 152 -14.27 -15.40 20.86
N GLU A 153 -13.86 -15.78 22.05
CA GLU A 153 -14.03 -17.15 22.54
C GLU A 153 -15.54 -17.50 22.64
N GLY A 154 -15.88 -18.73 22.21
CA GLY A 154 -17.24 -19.23 22.25
C GLY A 154 -18.20 -18.62 21.19
N VAL A 155 -17.70 -17.77 20.30
CA VAL A 155 -18.48 -17.18 19.21
C VAL A 155 -18.28 -18.00 17.93
N ASP A 156 -19.36 -18.23 17.22
CA ASP A 156 -19.35 -18.83 15.87
C ASP A 156 -18.54 -17.93 14.92
N ARG A 157 -17.44 -18.45 14.40
CA ARG A 157 -16.53 -17.72 13.51
C ARG A 157 -17.21 -17.20 12.26
N GLU A 158 -18.10 -18.01 11.69
CA GLU A 158 -18.81 -17.66 10.46
C GLU A 158 -19.72 -16.45 10.66
N LYS A 159 -20.52 -16.48 11.74
CA LYS A 159 -21.37 -15.34 12.12
C LYS A 159 -20.57 -14.09 12.47
N ASN A 160 -19.39 -14.27 13.09
CA ASN A 160 -18.56 -13.13 13.42
C ASN A 160 -17.90 -12.51 12.17
N MET A 161 -17.45 -13.34 11.20
CA MET A 161 -16.98 -12.84 9.90
C MET A 161 -18.08 -12.08 9.15
N GLU A 162 -19.32 -12.60 9.15
CA GLU A 162 -20.46 -11.91 8.54
C GLU A 162 -20.74 -10.56 9.23
N GLN A 163 -20.70 -10.51 10.57
CA GLN A 163 -20.84 -9.25 11.33
C GLN A 163 -19.74 -8.24 10.99
N ILE A 164 -18.49 -8.69 10.94
CA ILE A 164 -17.35 -7.84 10.56
C ILE A 164 -17.56 -7.32 9.13
N GLY A 165 -17.91 -8.19 8.19
CA GLY A 165 -18.16 -7.82 6.79
C GLY A 165 -19.27 -6.77 6.66
N LYS A 166 -20.42 -6.97 7.31
CA LYS A 166 -21.54 -6.00 7.31
C LYS A 166 -21.15 -4.66 7.92
N SER A 167 -20.38 -4.67 9.01
CA SER A 167 -19.86 -3.45 9.63
C SER A 167 -18.91 -2.69 8.70
N LEU A 168 -18.02 -3.43 8.01
CA LEU A 168 -17.12 -2.87 7.00
C LEU A 168 -17.90 -2.28 5.83
N ALA A 169 -18.97 -2.92 5.38
CA ALA A 169 -19.83 -2.36 4.32
C ALA A 169 -20.41 -1.01 4.73
N GLU A 170 -20.97 -0.92 5.94
CA GLU A 170 -21.55 0.34 6.45
C GLU A 170 -20.53 1.48 6.49
N VAL A 171 -19.33 1.25 7.03
CA VAL A 171 -18.29 2.27 7.09
C VAL A 171 -17.65 2.51 5.72
N GLY A 172 -17.59 1.52 4.84
CA GLY A 172 -17.10 1.62 3.47
C GLY A 172 -17.97 2.54 2.62
N GLU A 173 -19.29 2.39 2.68
CA GLU A 173 -20.24 3.29 2.00
C GLU A 173 -20.12 4.74 2.51
N PHE A 174 -19.98 4.93 3.82
CA PHE A 174 -19.73 6.26 4.37
C PHE A 174 -18.38 6.81 3.87
N GLY A 175 -17.31 6.00 3.91
CA GLY A 175 -16.00 6.39 3.39
C GLY A 175 -16.05 6.83 1.94
N HIS A 176 -16.73 6.06 1.09
CA HIS A 176 -16.96 6.42 -0.31
C HIS A 176 -17.67 7.78 -0.45
N SER A 177 -18.70 8.04 0.35
CA SER A 177 -19.47 9.29 0.31
C SER A 177 -18.62 10.54 0.64
N VAL A 178 -17.52 10.38 1.38
CA VAL A 178 -16.57 11.44 1.73
C VAL A 178 -15.23 11.35 0.98
N GLY A 179 -15.09 10.40 0.05
CA GLY A 179 -13.90 10.22 -0.78
C GLY A 179 -12.69 9.62 -0.06
N VAL A 180 -12.90 8.77 0.94
CA VAL A 180 -11.85 8.15 1.78
C VAL A 180 -11.99 6.62 1.80
N ASP A 181 -10.91 5.91 1.52
CA ASP A 181 -10.88 4.44 1.55
C ASP A 181 -11.02 3.90 2.99
N VAL A 182 -11.82 2.85 3.16
CA VAL A 182 -11.78 1.99 4.35
C VAL A 182 -10.91 0.78 4.07
N ARG A 183 -9.84 0.60 4.84
CA ARG A 183 -8.83 -0.45 4.63
C ARG A 183 -8.80 -1.39 5.81
N VAL A 184 -9.34 -2.61 5.65
CA VAL A 184 -9.27 -3.65 6.69
C VAL A 184 -7.86 -4.23 6.75
N CYS A 185 -7.26 -4.20 7.93
CA CYS A 185 -5.90 -4.71 8.16
C CYS A 185 -5.92 -6.24 8.26
N VAL A 186 -5.01 -6.90 7.58
CA VAL A 186 -4.76 -8.35 7.74
C VAL A 186 -4.06 -8.55 9.08
N HIS A 187 -4.84 -8.67 10.15
CA HIS A 187 -4.33 -8.64 11.52
C HIS A 187 -5.30 -9.32 12.50
N GLY A 188 -4.74 -9.85 13.61
CA GLY A 188 -5.49 -10.45 14.70
C GLY A 188 -5.50 -11.97 14.62
N LYS A 189 -5.60 -12.63 15.79
CA LYS A 189 -5.54 -14.09 15.88
C LYS A 189 -6.66 -14.75 15.07
N GLY A 190 -6.29 -15.43 13.98
CA GLY A 190 -7.21 -16.10 13.07
C GLY A 190 -7.91 -15.19 12.06
N THR A 191 -7.69 -13.87 12.12
CA THR A 191 -8.13 -12.88 11.13
C THR A 191 -6.95 -12.24 10.40
N ASP A 192 -5.74 -12.72 10.64
CA ASP A 192 -4.49 -12.42 9.94
C ASP A 192 -4.19 -13.42 8.80
N GLU A 193 -5.18 -14.22 8.43
CA GLU A 193 -5.14 -15.17 7.31
C GLU A 193 -5.86 -14.58 6.09
N ILE A 194 -5.19 -14.55 4.94
CA ILE A 194 -5.78 -13.96 3.71
C ILE A 194 -7.09 -14.62 3.29
N PRO A 195 -7.27 -15.97 3.36
CA PRO A 195 -8.56 -16.58 3.04
C PRO A 195 -9.70 -16.10 3.95
N VAL A 196 -9.40 -15.80 5.22
CA VAL A 196 -10.39 -15.26 6.18
C VAL A 196 -10.74 -13.82 5.81
N ILE A 197 -9.76 -12.98 5.50
CA ILE A 197 -9.99 -11.61 5.02
C ILE A 197 -10.80 -11.63 3.73
N LYS A 198 -10.48 -12.51 2.78
CA LYS A 198 -11.27 -12.65 1.54
C LYS A 198 -12.74 -12.94 1.84
N LYS A 199 -12.99 -13.84 2.79
CA LYS A 199 -14.35 -14.20 3.21
C LYS A 199 -15.10 -13.04 3.89
N ILE A 200 -14.42 -12.28 4.74
CA ILE A 200 -14.95 -11.06 5.35
C ILE A 200 -15.31 -10.03 4.27
N LEU A 201 -14.47 -9.85 3.25
CA LEU A 201 -14.76 -8.98 2.10
C LEU A 201 -15.99 -9.46 1.33
N ASP A 202 -16.13 -10.77 1.12
CA ASP A 202 -17.29 -11.35 0.45
C ASP A 202 -18.59 -11.09 1.24
N TYR A 203 -18.54 -11.19 2.58
CA TYR A 203 -19.67 -10.82 3.44
C TYR A 203 -19.97 -9.32 3.43
N SER A 204 -19.00 -8.47 3.18
CA SER A 204 -19.26 -7.04 3.05
C SER A 204 -20.10 -6.74 1.81
N GLY A 205 -19.87 -7.48 0.72
CA GLY A 205 -20.53 -7.24 -0.56
C GLY A 205 -20.32 -5.83 -1.12
N SER A 206 -19.41 -5.04 -0.52
CA SER A 206 -19.15 -3.65 -0.89
C SER A 206 -17.91 -3.51 -1.75
N ASP A 207 -18.02 -2.69 -2.80
CA ASP A 207 -16.87 -2.30 -3.61
C ASP A 207 -15.97 -1.28 -2.92
N HIS A 208 -16.42 -0.68 -1.83
CA HIS A 208 -15.76 0.43 -1.12
C HIS A 208 -15.00 -0.02 0.13
N VAL A 209 -14.79 -1.33 0.31
CA VAL A 209 -13.93 -1.91 1.34
C VAL A 209 -12.67 -2.47 0.69
N TYR A 210 -11.52 -2.07 1.22
CA TYR A 210 -10.20 -2.39 0.71
C TYR A 210 -9.36 -3.11 1.76
N VAL A 211 -8.20 -3.60 1.36
CA VAL A 211 -7.25 -4.32 2.21
C VAL A 211 -6.05 -3.44 2.54
N ASN A 212 -5.67 -3.42 3.82
CA ASN A 212 -4.33 -3.07 4.26
C ASN A 212 -3.56 -4.38 4.52
N TRP A 213 -2.68 -4.74 3.60
CA TRP A 213 -1.83 -5.92 3.74
C TRP A 213 -0.80 -5.68 4.85
N ASN A 214 -0.73 -6.58 5.82
CA ASN A 214 0.17 -6.46 6.95
C ASN A 214 1.15 -7.63 6.95
N CYS A 215 2.35 -7.40 6.42
CA CYS A 215 3.34 -8.45 6.16
C CYS A 215 3.59 -9.35 7.37
N SER A 216 3.15 -10.60 7.32
CA SER A 216 3.27 -11.60 8.38
C SER A 216 3.57 -12.99 7.83
N GLU A 217 3.95 -13.92 8.70
CA GLU A 217 4.21 -15.29 8.29
C GLU A 217 2.95 -16.00 7.74
N ASN A 218 1.75 -15.55 8.12
CA ASN A 218 0.50 -16.14 7.64
C ASN A 218 0.20 -15.77 6.17
N ASP A 219 0.86 -14.75 5.62
CA ASP A 219 0.69 -14.33 4.22
C ASP A 219 1.13 -15.42 3.23
N PHE A 220 2.07 -16.26 3.60
CA PHE A 220 2.57 -17.36 2.76
C PHE A 220 2.21 -18.74 3.30
N ALA A 221 1.33 -18.82 4.31
CA ALA A 221 0.79 -20.08 4.79
C ALA A 221 -0.16 -20.75 3.76
N GLY A 222 -0.41 -22.03 3.93
CA GLY A 222 -1.32 -22.79 3.07
C GLY A 222 -0.81 -22.94 1.63
N GLU A 223 -1.44 -22.24 0.67
CA GLU A 223 -1.10 -22.35 -0.74
C GLU A 223 0.05 -21.41 -1.20
N GLY A 224 0.62 -20.64 -0.29
CA GLY A 224 1.76 -19.75 -0.53
C GLY A 224 1.39 -18.31 -0.89
N LEU A 225 2.43 -17.45 -0.87
CA LEU A 225 2.27 -15.99 -1.01
C LEU A 225 1.53 -15.59 -2.29
N GLU A 226 1.93 -16.12 -3.45
CA GLU A 226 1.35 -15.71 -4.73
C GLU A 226 -0.15 -16.02 -4.81
N LYS A 227 -0.58 -17.20 -4.32
CA LYS A 227 -2.02 -17.55 -4.33
C LYS A 227 -2.80 -16.68 -3.37
N ASN A 228 -2.30 -16.48 -2.15
CA ASN A 228 -2.93 -15.61 -1.16
C ASN A 228 -3.02 -14.16 -1.68
N PHE A 229 -1.95 -13.64 -2.27
CA PHE A 229 -1.93 -12.33 -2.90
C PHE A 229 -3.02 -12.20 -3.99
N ASN A 230 -3.12 -13.18 -4.88
CA ASN A 230 -4.08 -13.16 -5.97
C ASN A 230 -5.54 -13.18 -5.51
N MET A 231 -5.85 -13.63 -4.29
CA MET A 231 -7.22 -13.60 -3.73
C MET A 231 -7.72 -12.18 -3.49
N VAL A 232 -6.84 -11.23 -3.18
CA VAL A 232 -7.21 -9.89 -2.72
C VAL A 232 -6.48 -8.74 -3.42
N LYS A 233 -5.58 -9.00 -4.38
CA LYS A 233 -4.69 -8.01 -5.01
C LYS A 233 -5.42 -6.76 -5.53
N ASP A 234 -6.61 -6.92 -6.10
CA ASP A 234 -7.38 -5.81 -6.67
C ASP A 234 -8.01 -4.91 -5.60
N LYS A 235 -8.04 -5.38 -4.34
CA LYS A 235 -8.54 -4.65 -3.17
C LYS A 235 -7.43 -4.05 -2.32
N ILE A 236 -6.15 -4.32 -2.57
CA ILE A 236 -5.04 -3.78 -1.77
C ILE A 236 -4.91 -2.28 -2.03
N ARG A 237 -4.99 -1.47 -0.95
CA ARG A 237 -4.82 0.00 -0.98
C ARG A 237 -3.79 0.50 0.03
N GLY A 238 -3.32 -0.33 0.94
CA GLY A 238 -2.28 -0.02 1.91
C GLY A 238 -1.45 -1.25 2.24
N ILE A 239 -0.21 -1.03 2.63
CA ILE A 239 0.71 -2.09 3.04
C ILE A 239 1.44 -1.62 4.28
N HIS A 240 1.49 -2.48 5.30
CA HIS A 240 2.38 -2.36 6.44
C HIS A 240 3.52 -3.37 6.29
N MET A 241 4.73 -2.84 6.20
CA MET A 241 5.96 -3.64 6.20
C MET A 241 6.62 -3.50 7.57
N HIS A 242 7.17 -4.60 8.06
CA HIS A 242 8.01 -4.58 9.24
C HIS A 242 9.48 -4.38 8.87
N ASP A 243 10.41 -4.78 9.75
CA ASP A 243 11.82 -4.73 9.44
C ASP A 243 12.13 -5.61 8.21
N LEU A 244 12.81 -5.06 7.21
CA LEU A 244 13.11 -5.77 5.97
C LEU A 244 14.14 -6.90 6.14
N THR A 245 14.71 -7.04 7.34
CA THR A 245 15.67 -8.11 7.68
C THR A 245 15.02 -9.35 8.29
N ILE A 246 13.71 -9.32 8.57
CA ILE A 246 12.99 -10.51 9.05
C ILE A 246 12.80 -11.55 7.95
N ASN A 247 12.46 -12.76 8.34
CA ASN A 247 12.18 -13.86 7.41
C ASN A 247 10.81 -13.67 6.72
N TYR A 248 10.72 -12.68 5.86
CA TYR A 248 9.55 -12.42 5.00
C TYR A 248 10.02 -12.31 3.54
N PRO A 249 9.31 -12.89 2.56
CA PRO A 249 9.73 -12.95 1.16
C PRO A 249 9.52 -11.60 0.43
N TYR A 250 10.09 -10.51 0.94
CA TYR A 250 9.89 -9.15 0.43
C TYR A 250 10.20 -8.99 -1.06
N ARG A 251 11.26 -9.64 -1.59
CA ARG A 251 11.59 -9.55 -3.02
C ARG A 251 10.47 -10.11 -3.90
N GLU A 252 9.93 -11.26 -3.52
CA GLU A 252 8.81 -11.88 -4.23
C GLU A 252 7.55 -11.02 -4.09
N PHE A 253 7.23 -10.55 -2.89
CA PHE A 253 6.08 -9.70 -2.63
C PHE A 253 6.13 -8.38 -3.41
N PHE A 254 7.28 -7.71 -3.45
CA PHE A 254 7.46 -6.48 -4.22
C PHE A 254 7.33 -6.72 -5.73
N LYS A 255 7.80 -7.87 -6.22
CA LYS A 255 7.58 -8.26 -7.60
C LYS A 255 6.09 -8.42 -7.90
N LEU A 256 5.34 -9.15 -7.07
CA LEU A 256 3.89 -9.34 -7.22
C LEU A 256 3.14 -8.00 -7.22
N LEU A 257 3.47 -7.11 -6.29
CA LEU A 257 2.89 -5.76 -6.22
C LEU A 257 3.14 -4.96 -7.50
N ARG A 258 4.38 -4.92 -7.99
CA ARG A 258 4.72 -4.19 -9.22
C ARG A 258 4.03 -4.78 -10.46
N GLU A 259 4.01 -6.10 -10.57
CA GLU A 259 3.36 -6.82 -11.68
C GLU A 259 1.83 -6.65 -11.67
N SER A 260 1.21 -6.49 -10.50
CA SER A 260 -0.23 -6.19 -10.37
C SER A 260 -0.58 -4.74 -10.72
N GLY A 261 0.42 -3.86 -10.88
CA GLY A 261 0.19 -2.43 -11.10
C GLY A 261 -0.19 -1.66 -9.82
N TYR A 262 0.16 -2.20 -8.65
CA TYR A 262 -0.07 -1.49 -7.38
C TYR A 262 0.58 -0.10 -7.39
N SER A 263 -0.19 0.92 -7.10
CA SER A 263 0.24 2.34 -7.13
C SER A 263 0.15 3.03 -5.77
N GLY A 264 -0.23 2.30 -4.72
CA GLY A 264 -0.31 2.81 -3.35
C GLY A 264 1.06 2.90 -2.67
N TYR A 265 1.03 3.02 -1.35
CA TYR A 265 2.24 3.21 -0.53
C TYR A 265 2.52 1.97 0.33
N CYS A 266 3.81 1.63 0.42
CA CYS A 266 4.33 0.61 1.31
C CYS A 266 4.84 1.31 2.59
N ASN A 267 4.06 1.24 3.66
CA ASN A 267 4.35 1.95 4.91
C ASN A 267 5.20 1.07 5.83
N ALA A 268 6.35 1.59 6.26
CA ALA A 268 7.19 0.91 7.23
C ALA A 268 6.65 1.12 8.66
N GLU A 269 6.25 0.02 9.29
CA GLU A 269 5.86 -0.08 10.69
C GLU A 269 7.00 -0.69 11.48
N ILE A 270 7.99 0.12 11.83
CA ILE A 270 9.26 -0.31 12.44
C ILE A 270 9.50 0.34 13.79
N SER A 271 10.37 -0.28 14.58
CA SER A 271 10.69 0.16 15.94
C SER A 271 11.28 1.58 15.98
N ALA A 272 11.07 2.26 17.10
CA ALA A 272 11.71 3.55 17.37
C ALA A 272 13.24 3.42 17.40
N SER A 273 13.92 4.51 17.03
CA SER A 273 15.39 4.59 17.00
C SER A 273 15.87 5.91 17.59
N CYS A 274 17.01 5.90 18.27
CA CYS A 274 17.69 7.11 18.68
C CYS A 274 18.36 7.84 17.50
N GLU A 275 18.53 7.15 16.35
CA GLU A 275 19.05 7.73 15.10
C GLU A 275 18.03 7.53 13.95
N PRO A 276 16.86 8.15 14.03
CA PRO A 276 15.76 7.84 13.11
C PRO A 276 16.10 8.12 11.64
N ILE A 277 16.77 9.22 11.34
CA ILE A 277 17.16 9.58 9.97
C ILE A 277 18.13 8.55 9.38
N ARG A 278 19.09 8.07 10.18
CA ARG A 278 20.01 7.02 9.75
C ARG A 278 19.26 5.70 9.46
N LEU A 279 18.36 5.30 10.36
CA LEU A 279 17.52 4.11 10.17
C LEU A 279 16.67 4.22 8.90
N MET A 280 15.99 5.36 8.69
CA MET A 280 15.14 5.60 7.54
C MET A 280 15.93 5.53 6.22
N ASN A 281 17.14 6.07 6.18
CA ASN A 281 18.04 5.99 5.02
C ASN A 281 18.45 4.53 4.71
N TYR A 282 18.84 3.74 5.71
CA TYR A 282 19.16 2.33 5.52
C TYR A 282 17.95 1.53 5.07
N TYR A 283 16.79 1.76 5.69
CA TYR A 283 15.56 1.08 5.32
C TYR A 283 15.18 1.38 3.86
N ARG A 284 15.24 2.65 3.45
CA ARG A 284 14.98 3.05 2.07
C ARG A 284 15.95 2.39 1.09
N THR A 285 17.24 2.37 1.40
CA THR A 285 18.25 1.74 0.54
C THR A 285 17.95 0.25 0.36
N LEU A 286 17.63 -0.46 1.44
CA LEU A 286 17.28 -1.87 1.38
C LEU A 286 15.96 -2.11 0.63
N PHE A 287 14.94 -1.27 0.85
CA PHE A 287 13.67 -1.29 0.14
C PHE A 287 13.85 -1.13 -1.38
N MET A 288 14.71 -0.22 -1.81
CA MET A 288 15.04 -0.05 -3.24
C MET A 288 15.85 -1.23 -3.78
N ALA A 289 16.83 -1.74 -3.02
CA ALA A 289 17.63 -2.90 -3.40
C ALA A 289 16.79 -4.17 -3.58
N PHE A 290 15.74 -4.35 -2.80
CA PHE A 290 14.82 -5.49 -2.95
C PHE A 290 13.95 -5.40 -4.21
N GLN A 291 13.90 -4.24 -4.84
CA GLN A 291 13.20 -3.99 -6.09
C GLN A 291 14.15 -3.93 -7.30
N ASP A 292 15.45 -4.17 -7.10
CA ASP A 292 16.51 -4.01 -8.11
C ASP A 292 16.61 -2.57 -8.67
N GLU A 293 16.43 -1.56 -7.78
CA GLU A 293 16.42 -0.12 -8.11
C GLU A 293 17.64 0.65 -7.54
N VAL A 294 18.73 -0.05 -7.19
CA VAL A 294 20.03 0.53 -6.76
C VAL A 294 21.15 0.13 -7.68
#